data_2ae020fb9b80a50754b00d6344d06534
#
_entry.id   2ae020fb9b80a50754b00d6344d06534
#
_cell.length_a   1.000
_cell.length_b   1.000
_cell.length_c   1.000
_cell.angle_alpha   90.00
_cell.angle_beta   90.00
_cell.angle_gamma   90.00
#
_symmetry.space_group_name_H-M   'P 1'
#
loop_
_entity.id
_entity.type
_entity.pdbx_description
1 polymer ?
#
loop_
_entity_poly.entity_id
_entity_poly.type
_entity_poly.pdbx_seq_one_letter_code
_entity_poly.pdbx_strand_id
1 'polypeptide(L)'
;MYNLFISHSWNYSDAYEKLIQLLDNADRFDYRNYSVPKNDPIHNAPNQHMLKDAIKRQMSSANCILILAGVYSTYSKWINVETELAQKGFVTPKKIIAIEPWGAEKTSTLVKSVADEIVKWNTQSIVDAIRRQSR
;
A
#
# COMPACT_ATOMS: atom_id res chain seq x y z
N MET A 1 8.29 13.09 -9.37
CA MET A 1 6.96 12.68 -8.90
C MET A 1 6.90 11.18 -8.73
N TYR A 2 6.36 10.72 -7.61
CA TYR A 2 6.29 9.30 -7.29
C TYR A 2 4.86 8.80 -7.48
N ASN A 3 4.73 7.61 -8.07
CA ASN A 3 3.43 6.99 -8.26
C ASN A 3 3.29 5.88 -7.19
N LEU A 4 2.28 6.01 -6.34
CA LEU A 4 2.13 5.15 -5.18
C LEU A 4 0.81 4.38 -5.25
N PHE A 5 0.85 3.12 -4.83
CA PHE A 5 -0.35 2.33 -4.58
C PHE A 5 -0.37 2.04 -3.09
N ILE A 6 -1.39 2.53 -2.39
CA ILE A 6 -1.50 2.37 -0.94
C ILE A 6 -2.54 1.28 -0.65
N SER A 7 -2.07 0.18 -0.09
CA SER A 7 -2.90 -0.94 0.30
C SER A 7 -3.44 -0.72 1.70
N HIS A 8 -4.74 -0.81 1.86
CA HIS A 8 -5.40 -0.59 3.17
C HIS A 8 -6.72 -1.34 3.24
N SER A 9 -7.18 -1.58 4.45
CA SER A 9 -8.50 -2.17 4.68
C SER A 9 -9.56 -1.07 4.70
N TRP A 10 -10.64 -1.30 3.98
CA TRP A 10 -11.76 -0.35 3.93
C TRP A 10 -12.44 -0.16 5.27
N ASN A 11 -12.35 -1.17 6.16
CA ASN A 11 -12.94 -1.11 7.49
C ASN A 11 -12.12 -0.26 8.46
N TYR A 12 -10.90 0.12 8.07
CA TYR A 12 -9.96 0.84 8.93
C TYR A 12 -9.35 2.02 8.18
N SER A 13 -10.22 2.89 7.66
CA SER A 13 -9.82 3.99 6.77
C SER A 13 -9.04 5.12 7.46
N ASP A 14 -9.11 5.21 8.80
CA ASP A 14 -8.43 6.30 9.54
C ASP A 14 -6.92 6.31 9.28
N ALA A 15 -6.30 5.14 9.28
CA ALA A 15 -4.86 5.06 9.02
C ALA A 15 -4.51 5.52 7.61
N TYR A 16 -5.34 5.18 6.64
CA TYR A 16 -5.17 5.61 5.26
C TYR A 16 -5.25 7.13 5.14
N GLU A 17 -6.29 7.72 5.71
CA GLU A 17 -6.49 9.17 5.65
C GLU A 17 -5.35 9.93 6.32
N LYS A 18 -4.87 9.43 7.46
CA LYS A 18 -3.74 10.03 8.17
C LYS A 18 -2.45 9.93 7.37
N LEU A 19 -2.24 8.81 6.68
CA LEU A 19 -1.08 8.67 5.80
C LEU A 19 -1.14 9.67 4.65
N ILE A 20 -2.30 9.85 4.03
CA ILE A 20 -2.48 10.82 2.95
C ILE A 20 -2.16 12.23 3.46
N GLN A 21 -2.66 12.61 4.63
CA GLN A 21 -2.35 13.91 5.23
C GLN A 21 -0.84 14.08 5.47
N LEU A 22 -0.20 13.05 5.96
CA LEU A 22 1.24 13.06 6.20
C LEU A 22 2.03 13.27 4.91
N LEU A 23 1.66 12.56 3.85
CA LEU A 23 2.32 12.70 2.55
C LEU A 23 2.07 14.06 1.91
N ASP A 24 0.83 14.57 2.02
CA ASP A 24 0.47 15.89 1.48
C ASP A 24 1.21 17.01 2.18
N ASN A 25 1.52 16.85 3.45
CA ASN A 25 2.24 17.86 4.25
C ASN A 25 3.75 17.67 4.22
N ALA A 26 4.25 16.62 3.57
CA ALA A 26 5.69 16.37 3.48
C ALA A 26 6.35 17.42 2.58
N ASP A 27 7.51 17.92 3.02
CA ASP A 27 8.23 18.96 2.31
C ASP A 27 8.88 18.42 1.03
N ARG A 28 8.68 19.12 -0.07
CA ARG A 28 9.27 18.78 -1.38
C ARG A 28 8.97 17.35 -1.82
N PHE A 29 7.75 16.90 -1.56
CA PHE A 29 7.33 15.54 -1.91
C PHE A 29 6.06 15.57 -2.74
N ASP A 30 6.18 15.21 -4.01
CA ASP A 30 5.06 15.13 -4.95
C ASP A 30 4.80 13.69 -5.32
N TYR A 31 3.53 13.28 -5.29
CA TYR A 31 3.15 11.90 -5.61
C TYR A 31 1.78 11.83 -6.27
N ARG A 32 1.54 10.72 -6.96
CA ARG A 32 0.21 10.37 -7.47
C ARG A 32 -0.27 9.12 -6.74
N ASN A 33 -1.54 9.14 -6.36
CA ASN A 33 -2.15 8.06 -5.59
C ASN A 33 -2.99 7.18 -6.52
N TYR A 34 -2.54 5.95 -6.74
CA TYR A 34 -3.21 4.96 -7.56
C TYR A 34 -3.97 3.93 -6.71
N SER A 35 -4.18 4.20 -5.43
CA SER A 35 -4.93 3.30 -4.54
C SER A 35 -6.35 3.09 -5.04
N VAL A 36 -6.95 1.95 -4.69
CA VAL A 36 -8.34 1.70 -5.00
C VAL A 36 -9.22 2.61 -4.14
N PRO A 37 -10.03 3.50 -4.74
CA PRO A 37 -10.89 4.39 -3.97
C PRO A 37 -11.97 3.63 -3.20
N LYS A 38 -12.35 4.17 -2.03
CA LYS A 38 -13.35 3.55 -1.16
C LYS A 38 -14.68 3.30 -1.88
N ASN A 39 -15.06 4.20 -2.77
CA ASN A 39 -16.35 4.13 -3.46
C ASN A 39 -16.24 3.53 -4.86
N ASP A 40 -15.11 2.93 -5.20
CA ASP A 40 -14.89 2.35 -6.51
C ASP A 40 -15.65 1.02 -6.66
N PRO A 41 -16.40 0.83 -7.76
CA PRO A 41 -17.11 -0.44 -8.01
C PRO A 41 -16.24 -1.68 -8.04
N ILE A 42 -14.94 -1.54 -8.12
CA ILE A 42 -13.98 -2.64 -8.04
C ILE A 42 -14.22 -3.53 -6.82
N HIS A 43 -14.71 -2.96 -5.72
CA HIS A 43 -15.05 -3.70 -4.50
C HIS A 43 -16.17 -4.70 -4.72
N ASN A 44 -17.00 -4.45 -5.71
CA ASN A 44 -18.17 -5.28 -6.03
C ASN A 44 -17.92 -6.15 -7.24
N ALA A 45 -16.65 -6.37 -7.59
CA ALA A 45 -16.30 -7.26 -8.70
C ALA A 45 -16.95 -8.63 -8.50
N PRO A 46 -17.62 -9.18 -9.54
CA PRO A 46 -18.42 -10.39 -9.38
C PRO A 46 -17.61 -11.65 -9.08
N ASN A 47 -16.30 -11.64 -9.32
CA ASN A 47 -15.46 -12.79 -8.99
C ASN A 47 -14.01 -12.36 -8.72
N GLN A 48 -13.24 -13.30 -8.17
CA GLN A 48 -11.83 -13.11 -7.79
C GLN A 48 -10.95 -12.70 -8.97
N HIS A 49 -11.20 -13.26 -10.14
CA HIS A 49 -10.38 -12.98 -11.32
C HIS A 49 -10.55 -11.51 -11.75
N MET A 50 -11.78 -11.03 -11.81
CA MET A 50 -12.06 -9.64 -12.15
C MET A 50 -11.50 -8.67 -11.13
N LEU A 51 -11.57 -9.06 -9.85
CA LEU A 51 -11.01 -8.30 -8.76
C LEU A 51 -9.49 -8.14 -8.92
N LYS A 52 -8.80 -9.24 -9.18
CA LYS A 52 -7.34 -9.22 -9.38
C LYS A 52 -6.94 -8.37 -10.57
N ASP A 53 -7.66 -8.48 -11.69
CA ASP A 53 -7.37 -7.70 -12.89
C ASP A 53 -7.53 -6.21 -12.64
N ALA A 54 -8.55 -5.82 -11.91
CA ALA A 54 -8.82 -4.41 -11.60
C ALA A 54 -7.74 -3.84 -10.68
N ILE A 55 -7.35 -4.58 -9.65
CA ILE A 55 -6.26 -4.17 -8.75
C ILE A 55 -4.94 -4.07 -9.50
N LYS A 56 -4.65 -5.06 -10.34
CA LYS A 56 -3.43 -5.09 -11.14
C LYS A 56 -3.31 -3.87 -12.06
N ARG A 57 -4.42 -3.44 -12.66
CA ARG A 57 -4.46 -2.25 -13.51
C ARG A 57 -4.06 -0.99 -12.73
N GLN A 58 -4.63 -0.83 -11.53
CA GLN A 58 -4.29 0.30 -10.68
C GLN A 58 -2.82 0.25 -10.25
N MET A 59 -2.35 -0.93 -9.88
CA MET A 59 -0.99 -1.14 -9.40
C MET A 59 0.06 -0.94 -10.49
N SER A 60 -0.28 -1.21 -11.75
CA SER A 60 0.69 -1.20 -12.86
C SER A 60 1.39 0.14 -13.03
N SER A 61 0.72 1.24 -12.70
CA SER A 61 1.28 2.59 -12.83
C SER A 61 2.11 3.01 -11.62
N ALA A 62 2.11 2.22 -10.55
CA ALA A 62 2.80 2.61 -9.32
C ALA A 62 4.29 2.27 -9.37
N ASN A 63 5.11 3.12 -8.76
CA ASN A 63 6.55 2.85 -8.57
C ASN A 63 6.75 1.92 -7.38
N CYS A 64 5.97 2.10 -6.31
CA CYS A 64 6.05 1.23 -5.15
C CYS A 64 4.68 1.11 -4.47
N ILE A 65 4.56 0.07 -3.67
CA ILE A 65 3.35 -0.28 -2.95
C ILE A 65 3.57 0.02 -1.47
N LEU A 66 2.71 0.83 -0.88
CA LEU A 66 2.74 1.09 0.55
C LEU A 66 1.67 0.23 1.23
N ILE A 67 2.05 -0.51 2.26
CA ILE A 67 1.11 -1.33 3.02
C ILE A 67 1.07 -0.85 4.45
N LEU A 68 -0.14 -0.52 4.92
CA LEU A 68 -0.35 -0.15 6.32
C LEU A 68 -0.39 -1.44 7.14
N ALA A 69 0.72 -1.74 7.81
CA ALA A 69 1.00 -3.05 8.37
C ALA A 69 0.46 -3.27 9.78
N GLY A 70 -0.73 -2.75 10.08
CA GLY A 70 -1.39 -2.95 11.36
C GLY A 70 -2.05 -4.32 11.47
N VAL A 71 -2.64 -4.60 12.63
CA VAL A 71 -3.29 -5.88 12.89
C VAL A 71 -4.38 -6.20 11.89
N TYR A 72 -5.11 -5.19 11.44
CA TYR A 72 -6.17 -5.36 10.46
C TYR A 72 -5.68 -5.87 9.10
N SER A 73 -4.41 -5.66 8.76
CA SER A 73 -3.87 -6.13 7.48
C SER A 73 -3.85 -7.67 7.42
N THR A 74 -3.78 -8.33 8.57
CA THR A 74 -3.81 -9.79 8.64
C THR A 74 -5.15 -10.36 8.17
N TYR A 75 -6.21 -9.60 8.34
CA TYR A 75 -7.57 -10.05 8.02
C TYR A 75 -8.11 -9.49 6.71
N SER A 76 -7.31 -8.75 5.98
CA SER A 76 -7.76 -8.15 4.73
C SER A 76 -7.46 -9.06 3.54
N LYS A 77 -8.51 -9.52 2.88
CA LYS A 77 -8.37 -10.30 1.64
C LYS A 77 -7.69 -9.47 0.54
N TRP A 78 -7.96 -8.17 0.53
CA TRP A 78 -7.39 -7.25 -0.45
C TRP A 78 -5.88 -7.17 -0.32
N ILE A 79 -5.38 -7.08 0.90
CA ILE A 79 -3.95 -6.98 1.14
C ILE A 79 -3.24 -8.25 0.68
N ASN A 80 -3.83 -9.42 0.88
CA ASN A 80 -3.26 -10.68 0.39
C ASN A 80 -3.16 -10.70 -1.14
N VAL A 81 -4.22 -10.27 -1.82
CA VAL A 81 -4.22 -10.19 -3.28
C VAL A 81 -3.17 -9.19 -3.78
N GLU A 82 -3.11 -8.03 -3.13
CA GLU A 82 -2.19 -6.97 -3.52
C GLU A 82 -0.73 -7.36 -3.34
N THR A 83 -0.38 -8.03 -2.24
CA THR A 83 1.00 -8.49 -2.01
C THR A 83 1.39 -9.56 -3.03
N GLU A 84 0.49 -10.48 -3.35
CA GLU A 84 0.76 -11.50 -4.36
C GLU A 84 0.98 -10.88 -5.73
N LEU A 85 0.13 -9.93 -6.13
CA LEU A 85 0.27 -9.24 -7.41
C LEU A 85 1.56 -8.45 -7.50
N ALA A 86 1.94 -7.75 -6.42
CA ALA A 86 3.17 -6.97 -6.40
C ALA A 86 4.39 -7.85 -6.64
N GLN A 87 4.40 -9.05 -6.06
CA GLN A 87 5.54 -9.96 -6.17
C GLN A 87 5.53 -10.79 -7.46
N LYS A 88 4.38 -11.23 -7.92
CA LYS A 88 4.27 -12.23 -9.00
C LYS A 88 3.48 -11.76 -10.22
N GLY A 89 2.79 -10.64 -10.13
CA GLY A 89 1.89 -10.19 -11.19
C GLY A 89 2.55 -9.42 -12.32
N PHE A 90 3.81 -9.02 -12.16
CA PHE A 90 4.52 -8.18 -13.13
C PHE A 90 5.86 -8.79 -13.48
N VAL A 91 6.37 -8.44 -14.66
CA VAL A 91 7.69 -8.92 -15.13
C VAL A 91 8.77 -8.53 -14.12
N THR A 92 8.72 -7.28 -13.67
CA THR A 92 9.59 -6.82 -12.57
C THR A 92 8.72 -6.65 -11.33
N PRO A 93 9.01 -7.35 -10.23
CA PRO A 93 8.24 -7.21 -9.00
C PRO A 93 8.20 -5.77 -8.53
N LYS A 94 7.02 -5.33 -8.04
CA LYS A 94 6.88 -4.02 -7.44
C LYS A 94 7.50 -4.02 -6.06
N LYS A 95 8.14 -2.92 -5.69
CA LYS A 95 8.73 -2.78 -4.35
C LYS A 95 7.64 -2.53 -3.33
N ILE A 96 7.75 -3.17 -2.18
CA ILE A 96 6.76 -3.08 -1.11
C ILE A 96 7.39 -2.42 0.11
N ILE A 97 6.76 -1.36 0.60
CA ILE A 97 7.14 -0.68 1.84
C ILE A 97 6.04 -0.91 2.85
N ALA A 98 6.38 -1.58 3.96
CA ALA A 98 5.46 -1.78 5.06
C ALA A 98 5.62 -0.63 6.05
N ILE A 99 4.50 0.02 6.39
CA ILE A 99 4.49 1.12 7.34
C ILE A 99 3.88 0.62 8.64
N GLU A 100 4.69 0.57 9.70
CA GLU A 100 4.22 0.14 11.01
C GLU A 100 3.32 1.20 11.63
N PRO A 101 2.18 0.81 12.22
CA PRO A 101 1.30 1.78 12.86
C PRO A 101 1.96 2.39 14.08
N TRP A 102 1.50 3.57 14.47
CA TRP A 102 1.94 4.13 15.74
C TRP A 102 1.19 3.42 16.87
N GLY A 103 1.79 3.44 18.07
CA GLY A 103 1.19 2.84 19.25
C GLY A 103 1.54 1.37 19.39
N ALA A 104 0.68 0.62 20.07
CA ALA A 104 0.93 -0.75 20.46
C ALA A 104 0.33 -1.81 19.51
N GLU A 105 -0.09 -1.42 18.34
CA GLU A 105 -0.67 -2.35 17.37
C GLU A 105 0.37 -3.32 16.82
N LYS A 106 -0.06 -4.57 16.64
CA LYS A 106 0.82 -5.60 16.07
C LYS A 106 0.97 -5.41 14.57
N THR A 107 2.18 -5.60 14.07
CA THR A 107 2.45 -5.62 12.64
C THR A 107 2.16 -7.01 12.07
N SER A 108 1.51 -7.06 10.92
CA SER A 108 1.21 -8.33 10.24
C SER A 108 2.48 -9.10 9.91
N THR A 109 2.52 -10.37 10.28
CA THR A 109 3.64 -11.27 9.95
C THR A 109 3.78 -11.44 8.44
N LEU A 110 2.65 -11.57 7.74
CA LEU A 110 2.66 -11.71 6.28
C LEU A 110 3.30 -10.49 5.62
N VAL A 111 2.88 -9.29 6.03
CA VAL A 111 3.40 -8.06 5.47
C VAL A 111 4.90 -7.93 5.73
N LYS A 112 5.35 -8.27 6.95
CA LYS A 112 6.78 -8.25 7.28
C LYS A 112 7.59 -9.18 6.39
N SER A 113 7.04 -10.34 6.05
CA SER A 113 7.76 -11.33 5.26
C SER A 113 7.91 -10.94 3.79
N VAL A 114 7.03 -10.09 3.26
CA VAL A 114 7.04 -9.72 1.83
C VAL A 114 7.59 -8.31 1.57
N ALA A 115 7.74 -7.49 2.61
CA ALA A 115 8.18 -6.11 2.44
C ALA A 115 9.65 -6.01 2.08
N ASP A 116 9.97 -5.14 1.14
CA ASP A 116 11.36 -4.80 0.81
C ASP A 116 11.95 -3.87 1.87
N GLU A 117 11.11 -3.08 2.52
CA GLU A 117 11.52 -2.17 3.58
C GLU A 117 10.36 -2.02 4.57
N ILE A 118 10.70 -1.92 5.86
CA ILE A 118 9.73 -1.71 6.94
C ILE A 118 10.11 -0.41 7.64
N VAL A 119 9.16 0.52 7.74
CA VAL A 119 9.41 1.82 8.36
C VAL A 119 8.40 2.11 9.46
N LYS A 120 8.81 2.95 10.40
CA LYS A 120 7.93 3.43 11.46
C LYS A 120 7.03 4.54 10.93
N TRP A 121 6.00 4.87 11.69
CA TRP A 121 5.06 5.96 11.35
C TRP A 121 5.75 7.30 11.59
N ASN A 122 6.50 7.74 10.60
CA ASN A 122 7.30 8.97 10.66
C ASN A 122 7.44 9.52 9.25
N THR A 123 7.13 10.78 9.06
CA THR A 123 7.14 11.42 7.74
C THR A 123 8.46 11.22 7.00
N GLN A 124 9.57 11.50 7.67
CA GLN A 124 10.88 11.43 7.03
C GLN A 124 11.24 9.98 6.66
N SER A 125 10.97 9.03 7.55
CA SER A 125 11.25 7.62 7.29
C SER A 125 10.44 7.10 6.10
N ILE A 126 9.16 7.46 6.03
CA ILE A 126 8.28 7.02 4.95
C ILE A 126 8.71 7.63 3.62
N VAL A 127 8.94 8.93 3.59
CA VAL A 127 9.35 9.64 2.36
C VAL A 127 10.69 9.13 1.87
N ASP A 128 11.66 8.93 2.76
CA ASP A 128 12.98 8.43 2.38
C ASP A 128 12.89 7.01 1.81
N ALA A 129 12.04 6.16 2.40
CA ALA A 129 11.82 4.80 1.89
C ALA A 129 11.22 4.84 0.49
N ILE A 130 10.24 5.69 0.25
CA ILE A 130 9.63 5.85 -1.07
C ILE A 130 10.69 6.27 -2.10
N ARG A 131 11.53 7.22 -1.74
CA ARG A 131 12.61 7.69 -2.63
C ARG A 131 13.59 6.58 -2.96
N ARG A 132 13.97 5.78 -1.96
CA ARG A 132 14.90 4.65 -2.18
C ARG A 132 14.29 3.58 -3.06
N GLN A 133 13.06 3.16 -2.79
CA GLN A 133 12.43 2.04 -3.47
C GLN A 133 11.86 2.41 -4.85
N SER A 134 11.70 3.69 -5.13
CA SER A 134 11.16 4.16 -6.41
C SER A 134 12.22 4.45 -7.48
N ARG A 135 13.45 4.14 -7.20
CA ARG A 135 14.56 4.35 -8.14
C ARG A 135 14.56 3.35 -9.28
#